data_23d60f4ede82b06f68147ad249f443d2
#
_entry.id   23d60f4ede82b06f68147ad249f443d2
#
_cell.length_a   1.000
_cell.length_b   1.000
_cell.length_c   1.000
_cell.angle_alpha   90.00
_cell.angle_beta   90.00
_cell.angle_gamma   90.00
#
_symmetry.space_group_name_H-M   'P 1'
#
loop_
_entity.id
_entity.type
_entity.pdbx_description
1 polymer ?
#
loop_
_entity_poly.entity_id
_entity_poly.type
_entity_poly.pdbx_seq_one_letter_code
_entity_poly.pdbx_strand_id
1 'polypeptide(L)'
;MLGAAEGGLIDYCFADAVKLAGHSCPTVAGAWLMTVRALQALYGDEIPERGNIVVALHEDLDSGVAGVMASIATLLTGATGDGGFKGLGGRYSRRNLLHFGVAGVTGMAFTRLDNNAAVDCKLRLDLVPADPRMGSLLPAVVRGAADEAERKLFGELWQDRVKRILIDQANHPEIVQIARLR
;
A
#
# COMPACT_ATOMS: atom_id res chain seq x y z
N MET A 1 -1.35 -25.02 8.15
CA MET A 1 -0.46 -25.72 9.09
C MET A 1 -0.28 -24.95 10.40
N LEU A 2 0.01 -23.67 10.40
CA LEU A 2 0.09 -22.84 11.64
C LEU A 2 -1.18 -22.04 11.91
N GLY A 3 -2.26 -22.49 11.40
CA GLY A 3 -3.66 -22.07 11.34
C GLY A 3 -4.10 -20.93 12.24
N ALA A 4 -3.84 -19.69 11.81
CA ALA A 4 -4.47 -18.52 12.44
C ALA A 4 -5.88 -18.24 11.88
N ALA A 5 -6.24 -18.86 10.74
CA ALA A 5 -7.52 -18.69 10.07
C ALA A 5 -8.03 -20.02 9.51
N GLU A 6 -9.32 -20.19 9.51
CA GLU A 6 -9.98 -21.36 8.94
C GLU A 6 -9.67 -21.46 7.43
N GLY A 7 -9.30 -22.67 6.98
CA GLY A 7 -8.87 -22.89 5.60
C GLY A 7 -7.61 -22.14 5.16
N GLY A 8 -6.92 -21.44 6.08
CA GLY A 8 -5.76 -20.60 5.75
C GLY A 8 -6.13 -19.27 5.09
N LEU A 9 -7.42 -18.92 5.02
CA LEU A 9 -7.89 -17.67 4.43
C LEU A 9 -7.79 -16.53 5.44
N ILE A 10 -7.30 -15.39 5.00
CA ILE A 10 -7.22 -14.18 5.81
C ILE A 10 -7.86 -13.04 5.00
N ASP A 11 -8.91 -12.46 5.57
CA ASP A 11 -9.55 -11.27 5.01
C ASP A 11 -8.89 -10.02 5.58
N TYR A 12 -8.44 -9.15 4.69
CA TYR A 12 -7.92 -7.84 5.05
C TYR A 12 -8.88 -6.75 4.57
N CYS A 13 -9.08 -5.76 5.42
CA CYS A 13 -9.77 -4.53 5.06
C CYS A 13 -8.88 -3.30 5.27
N PHE A 14 -9.27 -2.15 4.75
CA PHE A 14 -8.48 -0.92 4.90
C PHE A 14 -8.25 -0.53 6.38
N ALA A 15 -9.17 -0.90 7.28
CA ALA A 15 -8.98 -0.67 8.72
C ALA A 15 -7.75 -1.40 9.29
N ASP A 16 -7.31 -2.52 8.70
CA ASP A 16 -6.09 -3.20 9.14
C ASP A 16 -4.83 -2.42 8.71
N ALA A 17 -4.86 -1.79 7.55
CA ALA A 17 -3.82 -0.85 7.14
C ALA A 17 -3.76 0.38 8.07
N VAL A 18 -4.92 0.90 8.49
CA VAL A 18 -5.00 2.01 9.46
C VAL A 18 -4.44 1.60 10.82
N LYS A 19 -4.77 0.41 11.32
CA LYS A 19 -4.21 -0.13 12.59
C LYS A 19 -2.69 -0.27 12.51
N LEU A 20 -2.16 -0.76 11.39
CA LEU A 20 -0.73 -0.89 11.18
C LEU A 20 -0.03 0.48 11.14
N ALA A 21 -0.58 1.43 10.40
CA ALA A 21 0.01 2.75 10.21
C ALA A 21 -0.25 3.71 11.39
N GLY A 22 -1.20 3.40 12.26
CA GLY A 22 -1.64 4.25 13.38
C GLY A 22 -2.53 5.43 12.97
N HIS A 23 -2.83 5.58 11.68
CA HIS A 23 -3.69 6.66 11.16
C HIS A 23 -4.21 6.34 9.75
N SER A 24 -5.28 7.04 9.37
CA SER A 24 -5.81 7.03 8.01
C SER A 24 -5.31 8.25 7.25
N CYS A 25 -4.61 8.05 6.13
CA CYS A 25 -4.13 9.15 5.28
C CYS A 25 -4.12 8.78 3.79
N PRO A 26 -3.99 9.76 2.89
CA PRO A 26 -3.92 9.51 1.45
C PRO A 26 -2.78 8.56 1.03
N THR A 27 -1.63 8.60 1.71
CA THR A 27 -0.51 7.68 1.42
C THR A 27 -0.87 6.24 1.75
N VAL A 28 -1.42 5.99 2.93
CA VAL A 28 -1.88 4.64 3.36
C VAL A 28 -3.00 4.15 2.44
N ALA A 29 -3.95 5.03 2.09
CA ALA A 29 -5.03 4.71 1.16
C ALA A 29 -4.51 4.36 -0.25
N GLY A 30 -3.57 5.15 -0.76
CA GLY A 30 -2.95 4.92 -2.05
C GLY A 30 -2.14 3.62 -2.11
N ALA A 31 -1.34 3.35 -1.08
CA ALA A 31 -0.57 2.11 -0.97
C ALA A 31 -1.48 0.88 -0.89
N TRP A 32 -2.55 0.97 -0.12
CA TRP A 32 -3.60 -0.05 -0.06
C TRP A 32 -4.22 -0.31 -1.42
N LEU A 33 -4.74 0.73 -2.06
CA LEU A 33 -5.39 0.63 -3.37
C LEU A 33 -4.44 0.05 -4.42
N MET A 34 -3.20 0.54 -4.47
CA MET A 34 -2.19 0.07 -5.41
C MET A 34 -1.88 -1.42 -5.21
N THR A 35 -1.70 -1.87 -3.96
CA THR A 35 -1.43 -3.27 -3.66
C THR A 35 -2.62 -4.16 -4.03
N VAL A 36 -3.84 -3.78 -3.67
CA VAL A 36 -5.06 -4.54 -4.02
C VAL A 36 -5.20 -4.66 -5.55
N ARG A 37 -5.02 -3.59 -6.29
CA ARG A 37 -5.13 -3.61 -7.75
C ARG A 37 -4.01 -4.40 -8.43
N ALA A 38 -2.79 -4.35 -7.87
CA ALA A 38 -1.68 -5.20 -8.34
C ALA A 38 -2.01 -6.69 -8.16
N LEU A 39 -2.54 -7.07 -6.99
CA LEU A 39 -2.95 -8.44 -6.73
C LEU A 39 -4.09 -8.89 -7.65
N GLN A 40 -5.08 -8.05 -7.87
CA GLN A 40 -6.16 -8.33 -8.83
C GLN A 40 -5.63 -8.52 -10.27
N ALA A 41 -4.67 -7.70 -10.70
CA ALA A 41 -4.06 -7.81 -12.02
C ALA A 41 -3.22 -9.09 -12.20
N LEU A 42 -2.61 -9.59 -11.11
CA LEU A 42 -1.78 -10.78 -11.13
C LEU A 42 -2.55 -12.08 -10.96
N TYR A 43 -3.61 -12.08 -10.17
CA TYR A 43 -4.33 -13.29 -9.77
C TYR A 43 -5.72 -13.42 -10.43
N GLY A 44 -6.32 -12.31 -10.93
CA GLY A 44 -7.68 -12.33 -11.45
C GLY A 44 -8.66 -12.81 -10.37
N ASP A 45 -9.32 -13.93 -10.62
CA ASP A 45 -10.28 -14.56 -9.70
C ASP A 45 -9.62 -15.54 -8.70
N GLU A 46 -8.31 -15.79 -8.83
CA GLU A 46 -7.57 -16.63 -7.89
C GLU A 46 -7.30 -15.88 -6.58
N ILE A 47 -7.24 -16.61 -5.47
CA ILE A 47 -6.86 -16.04 -4.17
C ILE A 47 -5.34 -15.85 -4.13
N PRO A 48 -4.83 -14.64 -3.87
CA PRO A 48 -3.40 -14.39 -3.78
C PRO A 48 -2.74 -15.18 -2.65
N GLU A 49 -1.62 -15.83 -2.96
CA GLU A 49 -0.85 -16.58 -1.97
C GLU A 49 0.11 -15.65 -1.23
N ARG A 50 -0.18 -15.43 0.05
CA ARG A 50 0.64 -14.57 0.92
C ARG A 50 1.99 -15.22 1.23
N GLY A 51 3.09 -14.52 0.90
CA GLY A 51 4.47 -15.02 0.98
C GLY A 51 4.99 -15.61 -0.32
N ASN A 52 4.19 -15.58 -1.41
CA ASN A 52 4.59 -16.02 -2.75
C ASN A 52 4.68 -14.84 -3.75
N ILE A 53 4.95 -13.64 -3.23
CA ILE A 53 4.99 -12.40 -4.00
C ILE A 53 6.24 -11.62 -3.60
N VAL A 54 7.05 -11.25 -4.60
CA VAL A 54 8.14 -10.28 -4.44
C VAL A 54 7.58 -8.89 -4.66
N VAL A 55 7.96 -7.95 -3.80
CA VAL A 55 7.63 -6.53 -3.91
C VAL A 55 8.93 -5.75 -4.08
N ALA A 56 9.00 -4.90 -5.10
CA ALA A 56 10.15 -4.07 -5.39
C ALA A 56 9.72 -2.60 -5.55
N LEU A 57 10.38 -1.69 -4.84
CA LEU A 57 10.14 -0.26 -4.92
C LEU A 57 11.24 0.42 -5.72
N HIS A 58 10.86 1.43 -6.51
CA HIS A 58 11.81 2.31 -7.18
C HIS A 58 12.62 3.13 -6.19
N GLU A 59 11.97 3.67 -5.18
CA GLU A 59 12.55 4.54 -4.16
C GLU A 59 13.38 3.74 -3.14
N ASP A 60 14.39 4.38 -2.56
CA ASP A 60 15.13 3.85 -1.43
C ASP A 60 14.27 3.84 -0.16
N LEU A 61 14.64 2.98 0.80
CA LEU A 61 13.87 2.74 2.03
C LEU A 61 13.56 4.03 2.83
N ASP A 62 14.51 4.95 2.87
CA ASP A 62 14.44 6.22 3.60
C ASP A 62 13.94 7.39 2.75
N SER A 63 13.60 7.13 1.49
CA SER A 63 13.09 8.16 0.58
C SER A 63 11.59 8.38 0.75
N GLY A 64 11.20 9.64 0.96
CA GLY A 64 9.81 10.08 0.94
C GLY A 64 8.88 9.25 1.83
N VAL A 65 7.96 8.53 1.20
CA VAL A 65 6.96 7.67 1.87
C VAL A 65 7.14 6.17 1.55
N ALA A 66 8.26 5.79 0.94
CA ALA A 66 8.53 4.43 0.48
C ALA A 66 8.35 3.39 1.59
N GLY A 67 8.90 3.63 2.78
CA GLY A 67 8.76 2.73 3.93
C GLY A 67 7.31 2.53 4.37
N VAL A 68 6.48 3.59 4.33
CA VAL A 68 5.05 3.50 4.65
C VAL A 68 4.33 2.65 3.61
N MET A 69 4.58 2.90 2.32
CA MET A 69 3.96 2.14 1.23
C MET A 69 4.37 0.67 1.28
N ALA A 70 5.65 0.39 1.51
CA ALA A 70 6.17 -0.96 1.68
C ALA A 70 5.54 -1.70 2.87
N SER A 71 5.28 -1.03 3.98
CA SER A 71 4.61 -1.62 5.16
C SER A 71 3.20 -2.10 4.82
N ILE A 72 2.45 -1.35 4.04
CA ILE A 72 1.11 -1.75 3.58
C ILE A 72 1.19 -2.93 2.59
N ALA A 73 2.15 -2.89 1.66
CA ALA A 73 2.38 -4.03 0.76
C ALA A 73 2.78 -5.29 1.55
N THR A 74 3.65 -5.17 2.57
CA THR A 74 4.02 -6.25 3.49
C THR A 74 2.81 -6.82 4.22
N LEU A 75 1.91 -5.97 4.72
CA LEU A 75 0.68 -6.40 5.39
C LEU A 75 -0.12 -7.36 4.51
N LEU A 76 -0.30 -7.03 3.24
CA LEU A 76 -1.14 -7.80 2.33
C LEU A 76 -0.39 -9.00 1.72
N THR A 77 0.84 -8.83 1.29
CA THR A 77 1.60 -9.86 0.55
C THR A 77 2.45 -10.76 1.43
N GLY A 78 2.81 -10.32 2.62
CA GLY A 78 3.77 -10.99 3.48
C GLY A 78 5.22 -10.84 3.05
N ALA A 79 5.53 -10.08 2.00
CA ALA A 79 6.89 -9.80 1.56
C ALA A 79 7.64 -8.98 2.61
N THR A 80 8.85 -9.41 2.97
CA THR A 80 9.71 -8.72 3.94
C THR A 80 11.17 -8.72 3.46
N GLY A 81 11.96 -7.82 4.00
CA GLY A 81 13.42 -7.85 3.87
C GLY A 81 14.05 -8.98 4.68
N ASP A 82 15.31 -8.81 5.10
CA ASP A 82 16.08 -9.81 5.84
C ASP A 82 15.46 -10.23 7.18
N GLY A 83 14.75 -9.36 7.85
CA GLY A 83 14.15 -9.58 9.17
C GLY A 83 12.88 -10.43 9.17
N GLY A 84 12.43 -10.91 8.01
CA GLY A 84 11.18 -11.64 7.86
C GLY A 84 11.20 -13.07 8.41
N PHE A 85 10.02 -13.71 8.37
CA PHE A 85 9.87 -15.10 8.77
C PHE A 85 10.81 -16.02 7.97
N LYS A 86 11.61 -16.77 8.67
CA LYS A 86 12.65 -17.65 8.06
C LYS A 86 12.10 -18.91 7.41
N GLY A 87 10.82 -19.19 7.64
CA GLY A 87 10.20 -20.44 7.18
C GLY A 87 10.37 -21.59 8.16
N LEU A 88 9.85 -22.74 7.75
CA LEU A 88 9.95 -24.02 8.46
C LEU A 88 10.43 -25.08 7.49
N GLY A 89 11.50 -25.81 7.84
CA GLY A 89 12.02 -26.88 7.01
C GLY A 89 12.39 -26.44 5.58
N GLY A 90 12.91 -25.22 5.41
CA GLY A 90 13.28 -24.66 4.11
C GLY A 90 12.10 -24.16 3.26
N ARG A 91 10.87 -24.15 3.81
CA ARG A 91 9.64 -23.70 3.11
C ARG A 91 9.02 -22.49 3.81
N TYR A 92 8.17 -21.75 3.09
CA TYR A 92 7.39 -20.63 3.61
C TYR A 92 8.20 -19.42 4.11
N SER A 93 9.45 -19.28 3.67
CA SER A 93 10.25 -18.09 3.97
C SER A 93 9.59 -16.85 3.36
N ARG A 94 9.59 -15.75 4.11
CA ARG A 94 9.14 -14.43 3.64
C ARG A 94 10.27 -13.42 3.56
N ARG A 95 11.49 -13.88 3.82
CA ARG A 95 12.70 -13.05 3.76
C ARG A 95 13.09 -12.80 2.31
N ASN A 96 13.70 -11.63 2.09
CA ASN A 96 14.23 -11.23 0.79
C ASN A 96 13.16 -11.20 -0.32
N LEU A 97 11.93 -10.84 0.04
CA LEU A 97 10.80 -10.63 -0.87
C LEU A 97 10.43 -9.15 -0.99
N LEU A 98 11.07 -8.25 -0.23
CA LEU A 98 10.86 -6.81 -0.29
C LEU A 98 12.19 -6.12 -0.58
N HIS A 99 12.22 -5.34 -1.66
CA HIS A 99 13.42 -4.67 -2.16
C HIS A 99 13.14 -3.18 -2.38
N PHE A 100 14.16 -2.35 -2.18
CA PHE A 100 14.14 -0.91 -2.39
C PHE A 100 15.23 -0.49 -3.36
N GLY A 101 15.11 0.68 -3.97
CA GLY A 101 16.11 1.22 -4.90
C GLY A 101 16.24 0.39 -6.18
N VAL A 102 15.17 -0.28 -6.62
CA VAL A 102 15.25 -1.20 -7.77
C VAL A 102 15.14 -0.44 -9.07
N ALA A 103 16.22 -0.47 -9.86
CA ALA A 103 16.24 0.15 -11.18
C ALA A 103 15.24 -0.52 -12.14
N GLY A 104 14.62 0.29 -13.00
CA GLY A 104 13.64 -0.20 -13.99
C GLY A 104 12.21 -0.33 -13.46
N VAL A 105 11.98 -0.20 -12.16
CA VAL A 105 10.66 -0.05 -11.53
C VAL A 105 10.28 1.42 -11.56
N THR A 106 9.01 1.75 -11.87
CA THR A 106 8.54 3.15 -11.93
C THR A 106 7.80 3.60 -10.66
N GLY A 107 7.34 2.65 -9.86
CA GLY A 107 6.69 2.89 -8.59
C GLY A 107 6.87 1.70 -7.66
N MET A 108 5.94 0.75 -7.67
CA MET A 108 6.06 -0.49 -6.91
C MET A 108 5.69 -1.69 -7.79
N ALA A 109 6.64 -2.58 -8.00
CA ALA A 109 6.45 -3.79 -8.78
C ALA A 109 6.10 -4.98 -7.87
N PHE A 110 5.25 -5.85 -8.39
CA PHE A 110 4.81 -7.09 -7.74
C PHE A 110 5.05 -8.26 -8.69
N THR A 111 5.74 -9.30 -8.21
CA THR A 111 6.07 -10.49 -9.00
C THR A 111 5.63 -11.75 -8.27
N ARG A 112 4.84 -12.59 -8.93
CA ARG A 112 4.48 -13.93 -8.44
C ARG A 112 5.69 -14.85 -8.55
N LEU A 113 5.98 -15.63 -7.50
CA LEU A 113 7.09 -16.59 -7.50
C LEU A 113 6.78 -17.90 -8.22
N ASP A 114 5.49 -18.25 -8.35
CA ASP A 114 5.05 -19.52 -8.95
C ASP A 114 5.12 -19.52 -10.48
N ASN A 115 4.93 -18.35 -11.12
CA ASN A 115 4.85 -18.25 -12.59
C ASN A 115 5.61 -17.06 -13.18
N ASN A 116 6.27 -16.26 -12.34
CA ASN A 116 7.00 -15.04 -12.71
C ASN A 116 6.15 -13.94 -13.37
N ALA A 117 4.81 -14.03 -13.29
CA ALA A 117 3.97 -12.93 -13.74
C ALA A 117 4.25 -11.69 -12.88
N ALA A 118 4.45 -10.55 -13.53
CA ALA A 118 4.84 -9.32 -12.85
C ALA A 118 4.09 -8.10 -13.39
N VAL A 119 3.81 -7.16 -12.48
CA VAL A 119 3.26 -5.84 -12.80
C VAL A 119 4.05 -4.75 -12.10
N ASP A 120 4.23 -3.61 -12.77
CA ASP A 120 4.72 -2.38 -12.18
C ASP A 120 3.56 -1.39 -12.03
N CYS A 121 3.38 -0.86 -10.84
CA CYS A 121 2.28 -0.01 -10.47
C CYS A 121 2.77 1.38 -10.11
N LYS A 122 2.21 2.42 -10.78
CA LYS A 122 2.47 3.82 -10.48
C LYS A 122 1.23 4.48 -9.89
N LEU A 123 1.38 5.06 -8.71
CA LEU A 123 0.30 5.76 -8.00
C LEU A 123 0.25 7.24 -8.40
N ARG A 124 -0.92 7.74 -8.77
CA ARG A 124 -1.17 9.11 -9.24
C ARG A 124 -2.14 9.84 -8.30
N LEU A 125 -1.71 10.12 -7.07
CA LEU A 125 -2.50 10.89 -6.09
C LEU A 125 -2.64 12.39 -6.44
N ASP A 126 -1.88 12.87 -7.40
CA ASP A 126 -2.06 14.19 -7.99
C ASP A 126 -3.42 14.34 -8.69
N LEU A 127 -4.01 13.24 -9.19
CA LEU A 127 -5.36 13.21 -9.77
C LEU A 127 -6.48 13.25 -8.72
N VAL A 128 -6.15 13.10 -7.44
CA VAL A 128 -7.07 13.28 -6.31
C VAL A 128 -6.52 14.38 -5.40
N PRO A 129 -6.58 15.64 -5.83
CA PRO A 129 -5.97 16.74 -5.07
C PRO A 129 -6.63 16.93 -3.70
N ALA A 130 -5.85 17.44 -2.76
CA ALA A 130 -6.38 17.91 -1.49
C ALA A 130 -7.31 19.12 -1.70
N ASP A 131 -8.26 19.31 -0.79
CA ASP A 131 -9.04 20.55 -0.76
C ASP A 131 -8.09 21.75 -0.58
N PRO A 132 -8.26 22.84 -1.35
CA PRO A 132 -7.36 24.00 -1.26
C PRO A 132 -7.24 24.60 0.15
N ARG A 133 -8.28 24.50 0.98
CA ARG A 133 -8.28 24.96 2.38
C ARG A 133 -7.26 24.23 3.26
N MET A 134 -6.86 23.01 2.88
CA MET A 134 -5.86 22.23 3.59
C MET A 134 -4.52 22.96 3.72
N GLY A 135 -4.14 23.74 2.68
CA GLY A 135 -2.89 24.50 2.67
C GLY A 135 -2.81 25.56 3.77
N SER A 136 -3.93 26.20 4.11
CA SER A 136 -4.01 27.20 5.18
C SER A 136 -4.18 26.57 6.57
N LEU A 137 -4.89 25.45 6.68
CA LEU A 137 -5.16 24.76 7.95
C LEU A 137 -3.95 23.96 8.47
N LEU A 138 -3.23 23.29 7.59
CA LEU A 138 -2.12 22.39 7.96
C LEU A 138 -1.07 23.06 8.86
N PRO A 139 -0.55 24.28 8.57
CA PRO A 139 0.44 24.91 9.42
C PRO A 139 -0.05 25.20 10.84
N ALA A 140 -1.31 25.57 11.00
CA ALA A 140 -1.92 25.84 12.32
C ALA A 140 -2.10 24.52 13.11
N VAL A 141 -2.59 23.48 12.46
CA VAL A 141 -2.78 22.15 13.06
C VAL A 141 -1.44 21.56 13.52
N VAL A 142 -0.42 21.58 12.67
CA VAL A 142 0.92 21.03 12.99
C VAL A 142 1.57 21.75 14.15
N ARG A 143 1.41 23.08 14.26
CA ARG A 143 1.95 23.87 15.39
C ARG A 143 1.09 23.79 16.65
N GLY A 144 -0.06 23.09 16.65
CA GLY A 144 -0.98 23.07 17.77
C GLY A 144 -1.71 24.40 18.01
N ALA A 145 -1.71 25.29 17.02
CA ALA A 145 -2.31 26.63 17.11
C ALA A 145 -3.75 26.68 16.51
N ALA A 146 -4.20 25.62 15.87
CA ALA A 146 -5.54 25.53 15.33
C ALA A 146 -6.58 25.44 16.46
N ASP A 147 -7.71 26.16 16.29
CA ASP A 147 -8.86 26.02 17.17
C ASP A 147 -9.62 24.69 16.92
N GLU A 148 -10.69 24.45 17.68
CA GLU A 148 -11.46 23.20 17.57
C GLU A 148 -12.17 23.08 16.21
N ALA A 149 -12.72 24.17 15.69
CA ALA A 149 -13.40 24.20 14.40
C ALA A 149 -12.42 23.93 13.24
N GLU A 150 -11.23 24.53 13.29
CA GLU A 150 -10.17 24.34 12.31
C GLU A 150 -9.65 22.88 12.32
N ARG A 151 -9.43 22.29 13.52
CA ARG A 151 -9.02 20.86 13.65
C ARG A 151 -10.08 19.92 13.09
N LYS A 152 -11.35 20.18 13.40
CA LYS A 152 -12.47 19.39 12.88
C LYS A 152 -12.56 19.48 11.36
N LEU A 153 -12.54 20.69 10.82
CA LEU A 153 -12.58 20.92 9.37
C LEU A 153 -11.37 20.23 8.67
N PHE A 154 -10.17 20.38 9.24
CA PHE A 154 -8.99 19.71 8.72
C PHE A 154 -9.19 18.19 8.65
N GLY A 155 -9.68 17.57 9.73
CA GLY A 155 -9.95 16.13 9.77
C GLY A 155 -10.98 15.68 8.73
N GLU A 156 -12.07 16.44 8.57
CA GLU A 156 -13.11 16.17 7.57
C GLU A 156 -12.55 16.21 6.15
N LEU A 157 -11.81 17.25 5.80
CA LEU A 157 -11.19 17.41 4.48
C LEU A 157 -10.12 16.34 4.20
N TRP A 158 -9.37 15.96 5.24
CA TRP A 158 -8.37 14.89 5.15
C TRP A 158 -9.03 13.54 4.84
N GLN A 159 -10.07 13.18 5.58
CA GLN A 159 -10.78 11.91 5.37
C GLN A 159 -11.64 11.91 4.10
N ASP A 160 -12.14 13.07 3.65
CA ASP A 160 -12.78 13.18 2.34
C ASP A 160 -11.82 12.76 1.21
N ARG A 161 -10.56 13.21 1.26
CA ARG A 161 -9.57 12.80 0.27
C ARG A 161 -9.31 11.29 0.32
N VAL A 162 -9.21 10.70 1.51
CA VAL A 162 -9.06 9.25 1.69
C VAL A 162 -10.25 8.51 1.07
N LYS A 163 -11.48 8.95 1.33
CA LYS A 163 -12.71 8.40 0.76
C LYS A 163 -12.69 8.47 -0.77
N ARG A 164 -12.32 9.62 -1.34
CA ARG A 164 -12.23 9.77 -2.81
C ARG A 164 -11.23 8.79 -3.43
N ILE A 165 -10.09 8.53 -2.79
CA ILE A 165 -9.10 7.56 -3.26
C ILE A 165 -9.67 6.13 -3.22
N LEU A 166 -10.28 5.74 -2.09
CA LEU A 166 -10.63 4.34 -1.82
C LEU A 166 -12.00 3.92 -2.36
N ILE A 167 -12.90 4.87 -2.56
CA ILE A 167 -14.30 4.61 -2.94
C ILE A 167 -14.61 5.24 -4.28
N ASP A 168 -14.53 6.57 -4.36
CA ASP A 168 -15.06 7.29 -5.53
C ASP A 168 -14.18 7.04 -6.78
N GLN A 169 -12.87 6.88 -6.58
CA GLN A 169 -11.88 6.67 -7.64
C GLN A 169 -11.20 5.30 -7.62
N ALA A 170 -11.68 4.37 -6.81
CA ALA A 170 -11.05 3.06 -6.61
C ALA A 170 -10.78 2.31 -7.91
N ASN A 171 -11.69 2.42 -8.88
CA ASN A 171 -11.61 1.74 -10.16
C ASN A 171 -11.11 2.64 -11.31
N HIS A 172 -10.75 3.91 -11.02
CA HIS A 172 -10.25 4.81 -12.07
C HIS A 172 -8.86 4.33 -12.54
N PRO A 173 -8.69 4.04 -13.85
CA PRO A 173 -7.47 3.38 -14.35
C PRO A 173 -6.22 4.23 -14.16
N GLU A 174 -6.35 5.56 -14.18
CA GLU A 174 -5.21 6.46 -14.07
C GLU A 174 -4.70 6.68 -12.62
N ILE A 175 -5.51 6.37 -11.61
CA ILE A 175 -5.08 6.52 -10.19
C ILE A 175 -4.01 5.52 -9.84
N VAL A 176 -4.16 4.28 -10.30
CA VAL A 176 -3.12 3.25 -10.25
C VAL A 176 -2.90 2.76 -11.68
N GLN A 177 -1.86 3.27 -12.29
CA GLN A 177 -1.42 2.82 -13.60
C GLN A 177 -0.68 1.49 -13.44
N ILE A 178 -1.10 0.47 -14.18
CA ILE A 178 -0.53 -0.89 -14.08
C ILE A 178 0.05 -1.28 -15.44
N ALA A 179 1.35 -1.55 -15.44
CA ALA A 179 2.07 -2.08 -16.60
C ALA A 179 2.48 -3.53 -16.33
N ARG A 180 2.16 -4.45 -17.25
CA ARG A 180 2.69 -5.82 -17.19
C ARG A 180 4.18 -5.80 -17.56
N LEU A 181 5.01 -6.41 -16.71
CA LEU A 181 6.42 -6.63 -17.00
C LEU A 181 6.57 -7.94 -17.78
N ARG A 182 7.52 -7.95 -18.72
CA ARG A 182 7.81 -9.12 -19.56
C ARG A 182 9.00 -9.90 -19.02
#